data_7b352607ac7db480cee1b5dc889e1b98
#
_entry.id   7b352607ac7db480cee1b5dc889e1b98
#
_cell.length_a   1.000
_cell.length_b   1.000
_cell.length_c   1.000
_cell.angle_alpha   90.00
_cell.angle_beta   90.00
_cell.angle_gamma   90.00
#
_symmetry.space_group_name_H-M   'P 1'
#
loop_
_entity.id
_entity.type
_entity.pdbx_description
1 polymer ?
#
loop_
_entity_poly.entity_id
_entity_poly.type
_entity_poly.pdbx_seq_one_letter_code
_entity_poly.pdbx_strand_id
1 'polypeptide(L)'
;LLMWLFNTIPEKLAANKQYSRKQMLCHQFMQLIREHSTCEHQVPFYTEQLCITSRYLYEITTQYMNGKTPKQLIDEQLIAEAKVLLNEPQLSVTEIAEQLHFADQSYLSRFFKKNTGISPKEFRLQKLLQ
;
A
#
# COMPACT_ATOMS: atom_id res chain seq x y z
N LEU A 1 -5.35 -20.89 -6.22
CA LEU A 1 -5.92 -19.54 -6.03
C LEU A 1 -6.92 -19.51 -4.88
N LEU A 2 -7.82 -20.49 -4.84
CA LEU A 2 -8.79 -20.62 -3.76
C LEU A 2 -8.09 -20.89 -2.42
N MET A 3 -7.07 -21.73 -2.42
CA MET A 3 -6.30 -22.02 -1.21
C MET A 3 -5.56 -20.80 -0.72
N TRP A 4 -5.03 -19.99 -1.65
CA TRP A 4 -4.37 -18.75 -1.31
C TRP A 4 -5.35 -17.78 -0.63
N LEU A 5 -6.58 -17.67 -1.16
CA LEU A 5 -7.61 -16.84 -0.57
C LEU A 5 -7.96 -17.27 0.86
N PHE A 6 -8.02 -18.57 1.08
CA PHE A 6 -8.25 -19.13 2.41
C PHE A 6 -7.14 -18.75 3.38
N ASN A 7 -5.90 -18.82 2.91
CA ASN A 7 -4.75 -18.52 3.77
C ASN A 7 -4.62 -17.05 4.13
N THR A 8 -5.18 -16.14 3.31
CA THR A 8 -5.09 -14.71 3.55
C THR A 8 -6.23 -14.16 4.39
N ILE A 9 -7.34 -14.88 4.53
CA ILE A 9 -8.47 -14.46 5.34
C ILE A 9 -8.26 -14.99 6.76
N PRO A 10 -8.26 -14.10 7.79
CA PRO A 10 -8.16 -14.57 9.18
C PRO A 10 -9.26 -15.57 9.49
N GLU A 11 -8.91 -16.59 10.25
CA GLU A 11 -9.85 -17.64 10.64
C GLU A 11 -11.09 -17.05 11.31
N LYS A 12 -10.89 -16.07 12.17
CA LYS A 12 -11.98 -15.36 12.85
C LYS A 12 -12.96 -14.74 11.85
N LEU A 13 -12.44 -14.15 10.79
CA LEU A 13 -13.25 -13.52 9.75
C LEU A 13 -14.01 -14.56 8.95
N ALA A 14 -13.36 -15.64 8.58
CA ALA A 14 -13.96 -16.72 7.82
C ALA A 14 -15.06 -17.44 8.60
N ALA A 15 -14.87 -17.61 9.91
CA ALA A 15 -15.83 -18.30 10.77
C ALA A 15 -17.07 -17.47 11.07
N ASN A 16 -16.97 -16.15 11.01
CA ASN A 16 -18.00 -15.25 11.50
C ASN A 16 -19.21 -15.09 10.56
N LYS A 17 -19.16 -15.51 9.32
CA LYS A 17 -20.25 -15.44 8.34
C LYS A 17 -20.98 -14.10 8.23
N GLN A 18 -20.60 -13.07 9.00
CA GLN A 18 -21.20 -11.75 8.97
C GLN A 18 -20.61 -10.87 7.88
N TYR A 19 -19.46 -11.26 7.33
CA TYR A 19 -18.74 -10.48 6.34
C TYR A 19 -19.20 -10.84 4.93
N SER A 20 -19.57 -9.83 4.15
CA SER A 20 -19.96 -10.02 2.75
C SER A 20 -18.73 -10.37 1.91
N ARG A 21 -18.99 -10.85 0.69
CA ARG A 21 -17.92 -11.10 -0.28
C ARG A 21 -17.09 -9.82 -0.51
N LYS A 22 -17.76 -8.66 -0.59
CA LYS A 22 -17.06 -7.38 -0.79
C LYS A 22 -16.12 -7.07 0.36
N GLN A 23 -16.56 -7.27 1.59
CA GLN A 23 -15.72 -7.03 2.76
C GLN A 23 -14.52 -7.96 2.77
N MET A 24 -14.71 -9.22 2.41
CA MET A 24 -13.62 -10.19 2.33
C MET A 24 -12.61 -9.81 1.24
N LEU A 25 -13.10 -9.37 0.07
CA LEU A 25 -12.22 -8.90 -1.00
C LEU A 25 -11.44 -7.66 -0.58
N CYS A 26 -12.09 -6.76 0.14
CA CYS A 26 -11.41 -5.58 0.66
C CYS A 26 -10.28 -5.96 1.61
N HIS A 27 -10.55 -6.89 2.52
CA HIS A 27 -9.53 -7.39 3.44
C HIS A 27 -8.36 -8.03 2.69
N GLN A 28 -8.65 -8.84 1.68
CA GLN A 28 -7.63 -9.47 0.85
C GLN A 28 -6.79 -8.44 0.10
N PHE A 29 -7.44 -7.40 -0.42
CA PHE A 29 -6.72 -6.32 -1.10
C PHE A 29 -5.75 -5.63 -0.14
N MET A 30 -6.20 -5.30 1.07
CA MET A 30 -5.33 -4.67 2.06
C MET A 30 -4.15 -5.58 2.43
N GLN A 31 -4.38 -6.88 2.51
CA GLN A 31 -3.31 -7.84 2.77
C GLN A 31 -2.29 -7.85 1.62
N LEU A 32 -2.77 -7.85 0.37
CA LEU A 32 -1.89 -7.80 -0.80
C LEU A 32 -1.05 -6.52 -0.83
N ILE A 33 -1.65 -5.40 -0.45
CA ILE A 33 -0.93 -4.13 -0.37
C ILE A 33 0.22 -4.25 0.62
N ARG A 34 -0.02 -4.80 1.79
CA ARG A 34 1.03 -4.96 2.81
C ARG A 34 2.17 -5.85 2.32
N GLU A 35 1.85 -6.85 1.52
CA GLU A 35 2.86 -7.79 1.01
C GLU A 35 3.61 -7.28 -0.21
N HIS A 36 2.96 -6.50 -1.08
CA HIS A 36 3.47 -6.21 -2.42
C HIS A 36 3.68 -4.73 -2.74
N SER A 37 3.26 -3.80 -1.88
CA SER A 37 3.27 -2.38 -2.25
C SER A 37 4.66 -1.85 -2.59
N THR A 38 5.71 -2.38 -1.99
CA THR A 38 7.07 -1.93 -2.29
C THR A 38 7.51 -2.28 -3.71
N CYS A 39 6.96 -3.35 -4.28
CA CYS A 39 7.29 -3.80 -5.63
C CYS A 39 6.22 -3.46 -6.65
N GLU A 40 4.96 -3.39 -6.23
CA GLU A 40 3.82 -3.26 -7.12
C GLU A 40 3.02 -2.01 -6.79
N HIS A 41 3.24 -0.95 -7.56
CA HIS A 41 2.67 0.37 -7.30
C HIS A 41 1.35 0.64 -8.00
N GLN A 42 0.94 -0.22 -8.94
CA GLN A 42 -0.21 0.03 -9.80
C GLN A 42 -1.35 -0.93 -9.53
N VAL A 43 -2.57 -0.44 -9.76
CA VAL A 43 -3.80 -1.18 -9.48
C VAL A 43 -3.92 -2.52 -10.24
N PRO A 44 -3.54 -2.61 -11.53
CA PRO A 44 -3.75 -3.85 -12.29
C PRO A 44 -3.17 -5.11 -11.67
N PHE A 45 -2.00 -5.02 -11.04
CA PHE A 45 -1.44 -6.19 -10.36
C PHE A 45 -2.44 -6.76 -9.35
N TYR A 46 -3.05 -5.88 -8.55
CA TYR A 46 -3.94 -6.29 -7.47
C TYR A 46 -5.27 -6.85 -8.00
N THR A 47 -5.81 -6.23 -9.04
CA THR A 47 -7.06 -6.74 -9.63
C THR A 47 -6.86 -8.10 -10.27
N GLU A 48 -5.70 -8.34 -10.87
CA GLU A 48 -5.37 -9.66 -11.41
C GLU A 48 -5.29 -10.70 -10.30
N GLN A 49 -4.64 -10.37 -9.20
CA GLN A 49 -4.53 -11.29 -8.06
C GLN A 49 -5.89 -11.62 -7.47
N LEU A 50 -6.79 -10.66 -7.44
CA LEU A 50 -8.13 -10.82 -6.86
C LEU A 50 -9.14 -11.34 -7.87
N CYS A 51 -8.77 -11.43 -9.14
CA CYS A 51 -9.66 -11.87 -10.24
C CYS A 51 -10.92 -11.03 -10.33
N ILE A 52 -10.80 -9.72 -10.17
CA ILE A 52 -11.90 -8.76 -10.28
C ILE A 52 -11.50 -7.60 -11.18
N THR A 53 -12.48 -6.80 -11.57
CA THR A 53 -12.23 -5.61 -12.38
C THR A 53 -11.75 -4.46 -11.52
N SER A 54 -11.05 -3.50 -12.13
CA SER A 54 -10.64 -2.26 -11.43
C SER A 54 -11.85 -1.49 -10.93
N ARG A 55 -12.92 -1.47 -11.71
CA ARG A 55 -14.16 -0.78 -11.33
C ARG A 55 -14.77 -1.41 -10.08
N TYR A 56 -14.80 -2.73 -10.01
CA TYR A 56 -15.35 -3.43 -8.85
C TYR A 56 -14.49 -3.18 -7.60
N LEU A 57 -13.17 -3.19 -7.77
CA LEU A 57 -12.27 -2.90 -6.65
C LEU A 57 -12.47 -1.46 -6.16
N TYR A 58 -12.63 -0.50 -7.08
CA TYR A 58 -12.92 0.90 -6.72
C TYR A 58 -14.20 0.99 -5.89
N GLU A 59 -15.24 0.31 -6.32
CA GLU A 59 -16.51 0.28 -5.59
C GLU A 59 -16.33 -0.26 -4.18
N ILE A 60 -15.60 -1.35 -4.04
CA ILE A 60 -15.35 -1.99 -2.74
C ILE A 60 -14.58 -1.06 -1.80
N THR A 61 -13.47 -0.48 -2.27
CA THR A 61 -12.62 0.34 -1.40
C THR A 61 -13.31 1.64 -1.02
N THR A 62 -14.04 2.27 -1.94
CA THR A 62 -14.76 3.49 -1.60
C THR A 62 -15.88 3.23 -0.61
N GLN A 63 -16.48 2.06 -0.66
CA GLN A 63 -17.55 1.70 0.26
C GLN A 63 -17.01 1.36 1.66
N TYR A 64 -15.91 0.63 1.77
CA TYR A 64 -15.45 0.09 3.04
C TYR A 64 -14.17 0.73 3.59
N MET A 65 -13.52 1.63 2.85
CA MET A 65 -12.27 2.26 3.27
C MET A 65 -12.38 3.79 3.26
N ASN A 66 -13.47 4.30 3.83
CA ASN A 66 -13.68 5.74 4.02
C ASN A 66 -13.59 6.57 2.74
N GLY A 67 -14.11 6.02 1.63
CA GLY A 67 -14.12 6.71 0.36
C GLY A 67 -12.79 6.69 -0.40
N LYS A 68 -11.81 5.95 0.08
CA LYS A 68 -10.50 5.91 -0.56
C LYS A 68 -10.49 5.01 -1.79
N THR A 69 -9.76 5.43 -2.80
CA THR A 69 -9.58 4.64 -4.02
C THR A 69 -8.48 3.59 -3.81
N PRO A 70 -8.46 2.54 -4.66
CA PRO A 70 -7.38 1.55 -4.57
C PRO A 70 -5.98 2.18 -4.68
N LYS A 71 -5.80 3.14 -5.60
CA LYS A 71 -4.50 3.80 -5.77
C LYS A 71 -4.10 4.57 -4.52
N GLN A 72 -5.02 5.26 -3.89
CA GLN A 72 -4.74 5.98 -2.64
C GLN A 72 -4.28 5.02 -1.55
N LEU A 73 -4.89 3.85 -1.44
CA LEU A 73 -4.52 2.87 -0.43
C LEU A 73 -3.14 2.28 -0.69
N ILE A 74 -2.80 2.02 -1.95
CA ILE A 74 -1.46 1.57 -2.32
C ILE A 74 -0.43 2.64 -1.96
N ASP A 75 -0.70 3.88 -2.32
CA ASP A 75 0.21 5.01 -2.07
C ASP A 75 0.41 5.24 -0.57
N GLU A 76 -0.65 5.13 0.24
CA GLU A 76 -0.53 5.28 1.69
C GLU A 76 0.40 4.24 2.30
N GLN A 77 0.29 2.99 1.86
CA GLN A 77 1.17 1.94 2.37
C GLN A 77 2.60 2.18 1.92
N LEU A 78 2.78 2.59 0.67
CA LEU A 78 4.10 2.87 0.13
C LEU A 78 4.78 4.02 0.88
N ILE A 79 4.01 5.06 1.23
CA ILE A 79 4.51 6.16 2.05
C ILE A 79 4.89 5.66 3.44
N ALA A 80 4.09 4.79 4.05
CA ALA A 80 4.41 4.23 5.35
C ALA A 80 5.74 3.46 5.31
N GLU A 81 5.96 2.67 4.26
CA GLU A 81 7.21 1.94 4.06
C GLU A 81 8.39 2.91 3.88
N ALA A 82 8.19 3.98 3.11
CA ALA A 82 9.22 4.99 2.90
C ALA A 82 9.61 5.65 4.22
N LYS A 83 8.63 5.98 5.06
CA LYS A 83 8.90 6.60 6.36
C LYS A 83 9.72 5.69 7.27
N VAL A 84 9.42 4.40 7.27
CA VAL A 84 10.20 3.42 8.04
C VAL A 84 11.65 3.44 7.59
N LEU A 85 11.90 3.41 6.28
CA LEU A 85 13.25 3.42 5.74
C LEU A 85 13.97 4.75 5.99
N LEU A 86 13.24 5.85 5.95
CA LEU A 86 13.81 7.17 6.21
C LEU A 86 14.27 7.34 7.66
N ASN A 87 13.73 6.55 8.58
CA ASN A 87 14.18 6.53 9.97
C ASN A 87 15.52 5.80 10.15
N GLU A 88 16.01 5.14 9.12
CA GLU A 88 17.32 4.47 9.15
C GLU A 88 18.38 5.45 8.65
N PRO A 89 19.21 6.06 9.55
CA PRO A 89 20.13 7.14 9.14
C PRO A 89 21.17 6.71 8.10
N GLN A 90 21.53 5.43 8.08
CA GLN A 90 22.55 4.91 7.19
C GLN A 90 22.06 4.74 5.76
N LEU A 91 20.75 4.74 5.52
CA LEU A 91 20.20 4.60 4.17
C LEU A 91 20.09 5.96 3.49
N SER A 92 20.63 6.08 2.29
CA SER A 92 20.46 7.28 1.48
C SER A 92 19.08 7.26 0.83
N VAL A 93 18.60 8.42 0.41
CA VAL A 93 17.33 8.53 -0.31
C VAL A 93 17.39 7.72 -1.62
N THR A 94 18.56 7.70 -2.27
CA THR A 94 18.76 6.90 -3.47
C THR A 94 18.59 5.41 -3.19
N GLU A 95 19.17 4.92 -2.10
CA GLU A 95 19.03 3.52 -1.72
C GLU A 95 17.58 3.17 -1.39
N ILE A 96 16.88 4.08 -0.73
CA ILE A 96 15.46 3.89 -0.42
C ILE A 96 14.64 3.81 -1.70
N ALA A 97 14.92 4.68 -2.67
CA ALA A 97 14.23 4.64 -3.97
C ALA A 97 14.43 3.28 -4.65
N GLU A 98 15.63 2.74 -4.58
CA GLU A 98 15.92 1.41 -5.13
C GLU A 98 15.11 0.33 -4.41
N GLN A 99 15.11 0.34 -3.09
CA GLN A 99 14.40 -0.67 -2.30
C GLN A 99 12.89 -0.63 -2.55
N LEU A 100 12.34 0.56 -2.81
CA LEU A 100 10.92 0.72 -3.07
C LEU A 100 10.57 0.64 -4.55
N HIS A 101 11.53 0.30 -5.39
CA HIS A 101 11.34 0.09 -6.83
C HIS A 101 10.87 1.34 -7.57
N PHE A 102 11.33 2.51 -7.14
CA PHE A 102 11.16 3.75 -7.90
C PHE A 102 12.27 3.87 -8.94
N ALA A 103 11.96 4.56 -10.04
CA ALA A 103 12.92 4.74 -11.12
C ALA A 103 14.20 5.43 -10.66
N ASP A 104 14.08 6.46 -9.81
CA ASP A 104 15.22 7.17 -9.26
C ASP A 104 14.80 7.97 -8.03
N GLN A 105 15.79 8.62 -7.39
CA GLN A 105 15.58 9.42 -6.20
C GLN A 105 14.60 10.59 -6.44
N SER A 106 14.70 11.20 -7.61
CA SER A 106 13.84 12.34 -7.95
C SER A 106 12.37 11.94 -7.99
N TYR A 107 12.08 10.77 -8.55
CA TYR A 107 10.72 10.26 -8.62
C TYR A 107 10.17 9.99 -7.21
N LEU A 108 10.96 9.34 -6.38
CA LEU A 108 10.56 9.10 -4.98
C LEU A 108 10.30 10.42 -4.25
N SER A 109 11.17 11.40 -4.42
CA SER A 109 11.04 12.69 -3.76
C SER A 109 9.74 13.40 -4.15
N ARG A 110 9.42 13.40 -5.44
CA ARG A 110 8.16 14.01 -5.92
C ARG A 110 6.95 13.26 -5.39
N PHE A 111 6.99 11.94 -5.41
CA PHE A 111 5.91 11.09 -4.88
C PHE A 111 5.68 11.35 -3.39
N PHE A 112 6.76 11.35 -2.63
CA PHE A 112 6.71 11.56 -1.19
C PHE A 112 6.16 12.95 -0.86
N LYS A 113 6.67 13.98 -1.52
CA LYS A 113 6.22 15.35 -1.29
C LYS A 113 4.75 15.54 -1.67
N LYS A 114 4.33 14.94 -2.78
CA LYS A 114 2.93 15.00 -3.21
C LYS A 114 1.99 14.42 -2.16
N ASN A 115 2.40 13.34 -1.51
CA ASN A 115 1.54 12.61 -0.56
C ASN A 115 1.65 13.11 0.88
N THR A 116 2.77 13.72 1.26
CA THR A 116 3.02 14.14 2.65
C THR A 116 3.14 15.65 2.82
N GLY A 117 3.39 16.38 1.73
CA GLY A 117 3.60 17.82 1.78
C GLY A 117 5.05 18.24 1.99
N ILE A 118 5.94 17.31 2.35
CA ILE A 118 7.36 17.63 2.57
C ILE A 118 8.23 16.61 1.84
N SER A 119 9.50 17.00 1.61
CA SER A 119 10.44 16.11 0.94
C SER A 119 10.95 15.04 1.90
N PRO A 120 11.52 13.94 1.37
CA PRO A 120 12.15 12.92 2.23
C PRO A 120 13.24 13.50 3.13
N LYS A 121 14.05 14.44 2.63
CA LYS A 121 15.09 15.07 3.43
C LYS A 121 14.50 15.86 4.58
N GLU A 122 13.45 16.64 4.30
CA GLU A 122 12.76 17.41 5.32
C GLU A 122 12.15 16.50 6.39
N PHE A 123 11.54 15.40 5.96
CA PHE A 123 10.98 14.42 6.89
C PHE A 123 12.05 13.86 7.81
N ARG A 124 13.20 13.49 7.25
CA ARG A 124 14.33 12.95 8.02
C ARG A 124 14.85 13.97 9.03
N LEU A 125 14.98 15.24 8.62
CA LEU A 125 15.43 16.30 9.51
C LEU A 125 14.46 16.53 10.66
N GLN A 126 13.16 16.51 10.40
CA GLN A 126 12.15 16.64 11.45
C GLN A 126 12.27 15.53 12.49
N LYS A 127 12.55 14.31 12.06
CA LYS A 127 12.71 13.19 12.99
C LYS A 127 13.95 13.32 13.84
N LEU A 128 15.02 13.88 13.30
CA LEU A 128 16.26 14.11 14.07
C LEU A 128 16.10 15.20 15.12
N LEU A 129 15.18 16.15 14.91
CA LEU A 129 14.92 17.23 15.86
C LEU A 129 13.94 16.84 16.97
N GLN A 130 13.32 15.69 16.86
CA GLN A 130 12.48 15.13 17.91
C GLN A 130 13.29 14.24 18.82
#